data_5d401cb7dfbade2fae830658151b5f92
#
_entry.id   5d401cb7dfbade2fae830658151b5f92
#
_cell.length_a   1.000
_cell.length_b   1.000
_cell.length_c   1.000
_cell.angle_alpha   90.00
_cell.angle_beta   90.00
_cell.angle_gamma   90.00
#
_symmetry.space_group_name_H-M   'P 1'
#
loop_
_entity.id
_entity.type
_entity.pdbx_description
1 polymer ?
#
loop_
_entity_poly.entity_id
_entity_poly.type
_entity_poly.pdbx_seq_one_letter_code
_entity_poly.pdbx_strand_id
1 'polypeptide(L)'
;MKKVLFIGNSHTYFNDMPQMVKELANAAGEELHVTMLTKGGMDFAWHQKQEQTAFNLRYGGYDFCVLQQAAHPFPGQEALSEGTKGICELAGEHPPRFALYMTWAEKAHPENQGEMTEAYRRTAREQALLLAPVGEVWQAFRKEHPDIELYFTDGAHASPAGSLLAAAVIFKTL
;
A
#
# COMPACT_ATOMS: atom_id res chain seq x y z
N MET A 1 4.07 5.84 -20.83
CA MET A 1 4.38 6.13 -19.41
C MET A 1 3.11 6.08 -18.60
N LYS A 2 3.00 5.13 -17.64
CA LYS A 2 1.86 5.04 -16.71
C LYS A 2 2.12 5.94 -15.50
N LYS A 3 1.06 6.53 -14.92
CA LYS A 3 1.14 7.38 -13.72
C LYS A 3 0.52 6.67 -12.53
N VAL A 4 1.25 6.56 -11.43
CA VAL A 4 0.83 5.89 -10.20
C VAL A 4 0.85 6.86 -9.03
N LEU A 5 -0.29 6.97 -8.33
CA LEU A 5 -0.41 7.71 -7.08
C LEU A 5 -0.34 6.73 -5.91
N PHE A 6 0.46 7.05 -4.91
CA PHE A 6 0.50 6.33 -3.64
C PHE A 6 -0.13 7.20 -2.54
N ILE A 7 -1.12 6.65 -1.82
CA ILE A 7 -1.75 7.30 -0.67
C ILE A 7 -1.54 6.41 0.55
N GLY A 8 -0.93 6.96 1.62
CA GLY A 8 -0.64 6.18 2.82
C GLY A 8 0.18 6.94 3.87
N ASN A 9 0.96 6.22 4.62
CA ASN A 9 1.78 6.75 5.69
C ASN A 9 3.25 6.28 5.60
N SER A 10 3.94 6.14 6.74
CA SER A 10 5.34 5.70 6.76
C SER A 10 5.59 4.33 6.14
N HIS A 11 4.62 3.41 6.18
CA HIS A 11 4.74 2.12 5.51
C HIS A 11 4.79 2.23 3.98
N THR A 12 4.40 3.38 3.43
CA THR A 12 4.55 3.70 2.01
C THR A 12 5.88 4.38 1.70
N TYR A 13 6.29 5.40 2.49
CA TYR A 13 7.47 6.21 2.13
C TYR A 13 8.80 5.70 2.68
N PHE A 14 8.81 4.77 3.65
CA PHE A 14 10.07 4.24 4.18
C PHE A 14 10.96 3.69 3.05
N ASN A 15 12.25 4.04 3.11
CA ASN A 15 13.26 3.69 2.11
C ASN A 15 12.90 4.10 0.66
N ASP A 16 12.02 5.09 0.51
CA ASP A 16 11.54 5.54 -0.81
C ASP A 16 10.93 4.39 -1.66
N MET A 17 10.08 3.56 -1.02
CA MET A 17 9.49 2.38 -1.65
C MET A 17 8.79 2.68 -2.99
N PRO A 18 8.04 3.79 -3.19
CA PRO A 18 7.47 4.13 -4.49
C PRO A 18 8.52 4.31 -5.60
N GLN A 19 9.71 4.85 -5.29
CA GLN A 19 10.82 4.92 -6.25
C GLN A 19 11.34 3.51 -6.58
N MET A 20 11.39 2.59 -5.61
CA MET A 20 11.76 1.19 -5.88
C MET A 20 10.77 0.53 -6.87
N VAL A 21 9.46 0.82 -6.76
CA VAL A 21 8.45 0.35 -7.75
C VAL A 21 8.79 0.87 -9.15
N LYS A 22 9.13 2.15 -9.27
CA LYS A 22 9.54 2.77 -10.54
C LYS A 22 10.80 2.13 -11.11
N GLU A 23 11.82 1.88 -10.28
CA GLU A 23 13.08 1.25 -10.72
C GLU A 23 12.86 -0.19 -11.20
N LEU A 24 11.99 -0.96 -10.52
CA LEU A 24 11.61 -2.30 -10.96
C LEU A 24 10.89 -2.26 -12.32
N ALA A 25 9.98 -1.31 -12.51
CA ALA A 25 9.31 -1.12 -13.79
C ALA A 25 10.29 -0.75 -14.91
N ASN A 26 11.21 0.19 -14.65
CA ASN A 26 12.25 0.58 -15.61
C ASN A 26 13.13 -0.62 -16.01
N ALA A 27 13.51 -1.45 -15.03
CA ALA A 27 14.28 -2.66 -15.28
C ALA A 27 13.51 -3.70 -16.12
N ALA A 28 12.17 -3.69 -16.04
CA ALA A 28 11.29 -4.52 -16.86
C ALA A 28 10.94 -3.88 -18.23
N GLY A 29 11.48 -2.69 -18.55
CA GLY A 29 11.20 -1.97 -19.79
C GLY A 29 9.87 -1.21 -19.79
N GLU A 30 9.25 -1.01 -18.60
CA GLU A 30 8.05 -0.19 -18.43
C GLU A 30 8.40 1.17 -17.84
N GLU A 31 7.76 2.22 -18.33
CA GLU A 31 7.98 3.58 -17.85
C GLU A 31 6.87 3.98 -16.87
N LEU A 32 7.24 4.21 -15.60
CA LEU A 32 6.33 4.69 -14.57
C LEU A 32 6.69 6.10 -14.08
N HIS A 33 5.66 6.91 -13.89
CA HIS A 33 5.75 8.13 -13.10
C HIS A 33 5.03 7.91 -11.76
N VAL A 34 5.76 8.06 -10.65
CA VAL A 34 5.20 7.86 -9.30
C VAL A 34 5.02 9.19 -8.58
N THR A 35 3.90 9.32 -7.88
CA THR A 35 3.60 10.45 -7.00
C THR A 35 3.16 9.89 -5.65
N MET A 36 3.49 10.59 -4.56
CA MET A 36 3.22 10.13 -3.21
C MET A 36 2.51 11.22 -2.40
N LEU A 37 1.33 10.90 -1.87
CA LEU A 37 0.61 11.67 -0.87
C LEU A 37 0.63 10.90 0.44
N THR A 38 1.57 11.21 1.32
CA THR A 38 1.77 10.47 2.55
C THR A 38 1.90 11.39 3.76
N LYS A 39 1.44 10.88 4.91
CA LYS A 39 1.63 11.53 6.20
C LYS A 39 1.87 10.46 7.27
N GLY A 40 3.00 10.55 7.97
CA GLY A 40 3.36 9.58 9.02
C GLY A 40 2.25 9.39 10.06
N GLY A 41 1.91 8.13 10.35
CA GLY A 41 0.90 7.74 11.32
C GLY A 41 -0.56 7.97 10.92
N MET A 42 -0.84 8.54 9.75
CA MET A 42 -2.21 8.83 9.33
C MET A 42 -2.86 7.64 8.65
N ASP A 43 -4.18 7.60 8.77
CA ASP A 43 -5.08 6.60 8.20
C ASP A 43 -5.90 7.15 7.01
N PHE A 44 -6.76 6.32 6.44
CA PHE A 44 -7.64 6.74 5.34
C PHE A 44 -8.65 7.82 5.76
N ALA A 45 -9.14 7.81 7.01
CA ALA A 45 -10.06 8.82 7.50
C ALA A 45 -9.42 10.23 7.53
N TRP A 46 -8.12 10.29 7.79
CA TRP A 46 -7.37 11.54 7.67
C TRP A 46 -7.20 11.97 6.21
N HIS A 47 -6.79 11.03 5.32
CA HIS A 47 -6.58 11.34 3.90
C HIS A 47 -7.84 11.81 3.18
N GLN A 48 -9.02 11.27 3.54
CA GLN A 48 -10.30 11.70 2.98
C GLN A 48 -10.62 13.18 3.22
N LYS A 49 -10.10 13.75 4.30
CA LYS A 49 -10.34 15.15 4.69
C LYS A 49 -9.35 16.14 4.05
N GLN A 50 -8.35 15.62 3.32
CA GLN A 50 -7.34 16.48 2.70
C GLN A 50 -7.79 16.88 1.29
N GLU A 51 -7.82 18.18 1.02
CA GLU A 51 -8.13 18.70 -0.32
C GLU A 51 -7.15 18.18 -1.37
N GLN A 52 -5.86 18.04 -1.00
CA GLN A 52 -4.84 17.48 -1.89
C GLN A 52 -5.17 16.08 -2.35
N THR A 53 -5.77 15.24 -1.49
CA THR A 53 -6.18 13.88 -1.86
C THR A 53 -7.25 13.95 -2.95
N ALA A 54 -8.31 14.73 -2.72
CA ALA A 54 -9.40 14.89 -3.69
C ALA A 54 -8.91 15.49 -5.02
N PHE A 55 -8.08 16.53 -4.97
CA PHE A 55 -7.60 17.21 -6.18
C PHE A 55 -6.64 16.33 -7.00
N ASN A 56 -5.76 15.58 -6.36
CA ASN A 56 -4.89 14.65 -7.07
C ASN A 56 -5.68 13.52 -7.71
N LEU A 57 -6.66 12.94 -7.02
CA LEU A 57 -7.50 11.88 -7.57
C LEU A 57 -8.34 12.36 -8.76
N ARG A 58 -8.87 13.60 -8.72
CA ARG A 58 -9.72 14.16 -9.79
C ARG A 58 -8.94 14.68 -10.99
N TYR A 59 -7.80 15.33 -10.74
CA TYR A 59 -7.13 16.14 -11.76
C TYR A 59 -5.72 15.66 -12.09
N GLY A 60 -5.16 14.71 -11.33
CA GLY A 60 -3.81 14.23 -11.54
C GLY A 60 -3.64 13.33 -12.77
N GLY A 61 -4.75 12.74 -13.27
CA GLY A 61 -4.71 11.85 -14.45
C GLY A 61 -3.86 10.61 -14.20
N TYR A 62 -4.05 9.95 -13.05
CA TYR A 62 -3.36 8.72 -12.70
C TYR A 62 -4.03 7.49 -13.31
N ASP A 63 -3.23 6.54 -13.77
CA ASP A 63 -3.70 5.23 -14.24
C ASP A 63 -4.00 4.29 -13.07
N PHE A 64 -3.18 4.39 -12.01
CA PHE A 64 -3.34 3.60 -10.79
C PHE A 64 -3.25 4.46 -9.53
N CYS A 65 -3.94 4.03 -8.49
CA CYS A 65 -3.79 4.57 -7.14
C CYS A 65 -3.61 3.42 -6.14
N VAL A 66 -2.46 3.39 -5.47
CA VAL A 66 -2.11 2.42 -4.43
C VAL A 66 -2.50 2.99 -3.08
N LEU A 67 -3.38 2.29 -2.36
CA LEU A 67 -3.94 2.71 -1.09
C LEU A 67 -3.37 1.88 0.07
N GLN A 68 -2.72 2.51 1.04
CA GLN A 68 -2.17 1.88 2.23
C GLN A 68 -2.81 2.47 3.50
N GLN A 69 -3.57 1.62 4.22
CA GLN A 69 -4.19 1.96 5.51
C GLN A 69 -3.17 1.93 6.65
N ALA A 70 -3.47 2.60 7.77
CA ALA A 70 -2.70 2.44 9.00
C ALA A 70 -2.52 0.96 9.35
N ALA A 71 -1.30 0.58 9.76
CA ALA A 71 -0.92 -0.82 9.98
C ALA A 71 -0.78 -1.15 11.47
N HIS A 72 -0.24 -0.23 12.24
CA HIS A 72 0.09 -0.46 13.65
C HIS A 72 -0.37 0.71 14.53
N PRO A 73 -1.47 0.52 15.27
CA PRO A 73 -2.36 -0.63 15.26
C PRO A 73 -3.19 -0.70 13.96
N PHE A 74 -3.54 -1.92 13.54
CA PHE A 74 -4.48 -2.11 12.43
C PHE A 74 -5.89 -1.70 12.88
N PRO A 75 -6.59 -0.82 12.13
CA PRO A 75 -7.85 -0.24 12.60
C PRO A 75 -9.06 -1.18 12.41
N GLY A 76 -8.84 -2.38 11.88
CA GLY A 76 -9.88 -3.38 11.64
C GLY A 76 -10.57 -3.29 10.29
N GLN A 77 -11.40 -4.29 10.02
CA GLN A 77 -12.11 -4.48 8.75
C GLN A 77 -13.02 -3.32 8.37
N GLU A 78 -13.81 -2.80 9.31
CA GLU A 78 -14.79 -1.74 9.05
C GLU A 78 -14.08 -0.44 8.62
N ALA A 79 -13.09 0.00 9.41
CA ALA A 79 -12.32 1.21 9.10
C ALA A 79 -11.52 1.08 7.79
N LEU A 80 -11.01 -0.12 7.46
CA LEU A 80 -10.38 -0.37 6.16
C LEU A 80 -11.40 -0.23 5.03
N SER A 81 -12.55 -0.88 5.14
CA SER A 81 -13.58 -0.90 4.09
C SER A 81 -14.20 0.48 3.85
N GLU A 82 -14.62 1.16 4.92
CA GLU A 82 -15.21 2.50 4.82
C GLU A 82 -14.18 3.54 4.35
N GLY A 83 -12.97 3.47 4.89
CA GLY A 83 -11.88 4.35 4.49
C GLY A 83 -11.50 4.19 3.02
N THR A 84 -11.42 2.97 2.53
CA THR A 84 -11.15 2.68 1.12
C THR A 84 -12.26 3.23 0.23
N LYS A 85 -13.52 2.94 0.55
CA LYS A 85 -14.68 3.44 -0.19
C LYS A 85 -14.69 4.97 -0.28
N GLY A 86 -14.48 5.65 0.87
CA GLY A 86 -14.50 7.10 0.90
C GLY A 86 -13.37 7.74 0.08
N ILE A 87 -12.17 7.13 0.00
CA ILE A 87 -11.11 7.62 -0.88
C ILE A 87 -11.47 7.38 -2.36
N CYS A 88 -12.00 6.22 -2.71
CA CYS A 88 -12.42 5.91 -4.08
C CYS A 88 -13.48 6.89 -4.58
N GLU A 89 -14.44 7.27 -3.74
CA GLU A 89 -15.50 8.24 -4.05
C GLU A 89 -14.97 9.66 -4.34
N LEU A 90 -13.78 10.02 -3.85
CA LEU A 90 -13.16 11.30 -4.15
C LEU A 90 -12.70 11.44 -5.61
N ALA A 91 -12.51 10.35 -6.33
CA ALA A 91 -11.89 10.37 -7.66
C ALA A 91 -12.78 10.97 -8.78
N GLY A 92 -14.09 11.06 -8.58
CA GLY A 92 -15.00 11.65 -9.57
C GLY A 92 -15.26 10.73 -10.78
N GLU A 93 -15.41 11.32 -11.97
CA GLU A 93 -15.90 10.62 -13.19
C GLU A 93 -14.86 9.71 -13.85
N HIS A 94 -13.59 9.98 -13.67
CA HIS A 94 -12.49 9.23 -14.31
C HIS A 94 -11.51 8.67 -13.25
N PRO A 95 -11.96 7.68 -12.45
CA PRO A 95 -11.13 7.15 -11.38
C PRO A 95 -9.92 6.36 -11.93
N PRO A 96 -8.78 6.42 -11.24
CA PRO A 96 -7.68 5.48 -11.49
C PRO A 96 -8.12 4.05 -11.13
N ARG A 97 -7.39 3.05 -11.58
CA ARG A 97 -7.53 1.70 -11.03
C ARG A 97 -6.95 1.67 -9.62
N PHE A 98 -7.77 1.36 -8.64
CA PHE A 98 -7.31 1.29 -7.26
C PHE A 98 -6.73 -0.08 -6.92
N ALA A 99 -5.63 -0.06 -6.16
CA ALA A 99 -4.98 -1.24 -5.61
C ALA A 99 -4.82 -1.07 -4.09
N LEU A 100 -5.35 -2.00 -3.31
CA LEU A 100 -5.07 -2.06 -1.88
C LEU A 100 -3.67 -2.64 -1.64
N TYR A 101 -2.86 -1.93 -0.89
CA TYR A 101 -1.57 -2.39 -0.41
C TYR A 101 -1.76 -3.00 0.98
N MET A 102 -1.87 -4.32 1.05
CA MET A 102 -1.89 -5.07 2.31
C MET A 102 -0.52 -5.01 2.97
N THR A 103 -0.45 -4.37 4.12
CA THR A 103 0.77 -4.34 4.94
C THR A 103 0.93 -5.63 5.75
N TRP A 104 2.02 -5.73 6.50
CA TRP A 104 2.38 -6.88 7.35
C TRP A 104 2.11 -6.59 8.82
N ALA A 105 1.96 -7.64 9.63
CA ALA A 105 1.87 -7.54 11.08
C ALA A 105 3.23 -7.20 11.70
N GLU A 106 3.23 -6.60 12.89
CA GLU A 106 4.46 -6.34 13.65
C GLU A 106 5.24 -7.63 13.91
N LYS A 107 6.55 -7.52 14.00
CA LYS A 107 7.46 -8.66 14.24
C LYS A 107 7.16 -9.38 15.55
N ALA A 108 6.73 -8.62 16.57
CA ALA A 108 6.36 -9.13 17.89
C ALA A 108 4.97 -9.82 17.92
N HIS A 109 4.10 -9.52 16.93
CA HIS A 109 2.72 -9.98 16.87
C HIS A 109 2.35 -10.56 15.50
N PRO A 110 3.08 -11.58 15.01
CA PRO A 110 2.87 -12.15 13.68
C PRO A 110 1.48 -12.80 13.52
N GLU A 111 0.82 -13.18 14.63
CA GLU A 111 -0.53 -13.72 14.66
C GLU A 111 -1.59 -12.77 14.12
N ASN A 112 -1.36 -11.45 14.21
CA ASN A 112 -2.27 -10.42 13.70
C ASN A 112 -2.39 -10.43 12.16
N GLN A 113 -1.45 -11.05 11.45
CA GLN A 113 -1.49 -11.11 9.99
C GLN A 113 -2.75 -11.81 9.47
N GLY A 114 -3.27 -12.80 10.18
CA GLY A 114 -4.47 -13.52 9.78
C GLY A 114 -5.69 -12.61 9.64
N GLU A 115 -5.94 -11.77 10.65
CA GLU A 115 -7.02 -10.78 10.63
C GLU A 115 -6.82 -9.74 9.53
N MET A 116 -5.61 -9.19 9.42
CA MET A 116 -5.28 -8.22 8.36
C MET A 116 -5.52 -8.80 6.97
N THR A 117 -5.05 -10.02 6.73
CA THR A 117 -5.21 -10.72 5.44
C THR A 117 -6.68 -10.87 5.07
N GLU A 118 -7.51 -11.35 5.99
CA GLU A 118 -8.95 -11.54 5.74
C GLU A 118 -9.63 -10.20 5.44
N ALA A 119 -9.32 -9.16 6.23
CA ALA A 119 -9.86 -7.82 6.07
C ALA A 119 -9.53 -7.23 4.67
N TYR A 120 -8.27 -7.29 4.26
CA TYR A 120 -7.85 -6.76 2.96
C TYR A 120 -8.42 -7.56 1.78
N ARG A 121 -8.43 -8.89 1.87
CA ARG A 121 -9.01 -9.75 0.83
C ARG A 121 -10.51 -9.52 0.67
N ARG A 122 -11.22 -9.39 1.78
CA ARG A 122 -12.65 -9.11 1.80
C ARG A 122 -12.94 -7.75 1.18
N THR A 123 -12.26 -6.70 1.63
CA THR A 123 -12.45 -5.33 1.11
C THR A 123 -12.16 -5.24 -0.39
N ALA A 124 -11.04 -5.84 -0.83
CA ALA A 124 -10.67 -5.84 -2.25
C ALA A 124 -11.74 -6.54 -3.11
N ARG A 125 -12.27 -7.68 -2.65
CA ARG A 125 -13.32 -8.42 -3.35
C ARG A 125 -14.64 -7.67 -3.40
N GLU A 126 -15.10 -7.13 -2.25
CA GLU A 126 -16.39 -6.44 -2.14
C GLU A 126 -16.42 -5.13 -2.94
N GLN A 127 -15.29 -4.46 -3.07
CA GLN A 127 -15.17 -3.19 -3.79
C GLN A 127 -14.52 -3.33 -5.19
N ALA A 128 -14.30 -4.56 -5.66
CA ALA A 128 -13.71 -4.86 -6.97
C ALA A 128 -12.35 -4.17 -7.21
N LEU A 129 -11.46 -4.17 -6.22
CA LEU A 129 -10.14 -3.54 -6.26
C LEU A 129 -9.04 -4.56 -6.53
N LEU A 130 -7.93 -4.08 -7.07
CA LEU A 130 -6.68 -4.86 -7.07
C LEU A 130 -6.17 -5.02 -5.64
N LEU A 131 -5.46 -6.12 -5.38
CA LEU A 131 -4.83 -6.37 -4.09
C LEU A 131 -3.36 -6.70 -4.29
N ALA A 132 -2.50 -5.89 -3.68
CA ALA A 132 -1.08 -6.20 -3.49
C ALA A 132 -0.91 -6.91 -2.13
N PRO A 133 -0.79 -8.25 -2.09
CA PRO A 133 -0.85 -9.02 -0.86
C PRO A 133 0.52 -9.08 -0.15
N VAL A 134 1.12 -7.91 0.10
CA VAL A 134 2.49 -7.81 0.62
C VAL A 134 2.63 -8.53 1.96
N GLY A 135 1.68 -8.37 2.89
CA GLY A 135 1.76 -9.00 4.20
C GLY A 135 1.80 -10.53 4.15
N GLU A 136 1.08 -11.15 3.21
CA GLU A 136 1.14 -12.61 3.01
C GLU A 136 2.49 -13.04 2.44
N VAL A 137 2.96 -12.34 1.42
CA VAL A 137 4.27 -12.61 0.81
C VAL A 137 5.39 -12.37 1.82
N TRP A 138 5.27 -11.34 2.67
CA TRP A 138 6.18 -11.05 3.76
C TRP A 138 6.33 -12.22 4.73
N GLN A 139 5.21 -12.78 5.18
CA GLN A 139 5.24 -13.92 6.12
C GLN A 139 5.79 -15.19 5.46
N ALA A 140 5.47 -15.44 4.19
CA ALA A 140 6.02 -16.56 3.44
C ALA A 140 7.54 -16.40 3.25
N PHE A 141 7.99 -15.24 2.80
CA PHE A 141 9.40 -14.93 2.57
C PHE A 141 10.25 -15.09 3.83
N ARG A 142 9.77 -14.60 4.98
CA ARG A 142 10.47 -14.76 6.26
C ARG A 142 10.69 -16.23 6.68
N LYS A 143 9.77 -17.11 6.31
CA LYS A 143 9.91 -18.55 6.61
C LYS A 143 10.96 -19.22 5.72
N GLU A 144 11.03 -18.81 4.46
CA GLU A 144 11.95 -19.38 3.48
C GLU A 144 13.36 -18.77 3.57
N HIS A 145 13.45 -17.50 3.99
CA HIS A 145 14.70 -16.73 4.06
C HIS A 145 14.88 -16.07 5.44
N PRO A 146 15.06 -16.87 6.51
CA PRO A 146 15.15 -16.35 7.88
C PRO A 146 16.41 -15.51 8.15
N ASP A 147 17.39 -15.58 7.28
CA ASP A 147 18.64 -14.81 7.29
C ASP A 147 18.49 -13.39 6.74
N ILE A 148 17.37 -13.10 6.04
CA ILE A 148 17.08 -11.77 5.49
C ILE A 148 16.10 -11.04 6.41
N GLU A 149 16.59 -9.98 7.06
CA GLU A 149 15.73 -9.15 7.93
C GLU A 149 14.89 -8.17 7.13
N LEU A 150 13.59 -8.36 7.16
CA LEU A 150 12.62 -7.50 6.46
C LEU A 150 12.14 -6.32 7.31
N TYR A 151 12.26 -6.40 8.65
CA TYR A 151 11.87 -5.31 9.53
C TYR A 151 12.99 -4.34 9.79
N PHE A 152 12.63 -3.08 9.95
CA PHE A 152 13.49 -2.09 10.56
C PHE A 152 13.70 -2.40 12.06
N THR A 153 14.59 -1.68 12.71
CA THR A 153 14.98 -1.92 14.12
C THR A 153 13.81 -1.79 15.12
N ASP A 154 12.74 -1.11 14.75
CA ASP A 154 11.53 -0.96 15.57
C ASP A 154 10.59 -2.17 15.50
N GLY A 155 10.83 -3.12 14.62
CA GLY A 155 10.00 -4.31 14.45
C GLY A 155 8.64 -4.07 13.78
N ALA A 156 8.40 -2.87 13.25
CA ALA A 156 7.16 -2.46 12.62
C ALA A 156 7.35 -2.00 11.18
N HIS A 157 8.24 -1.03 10.94
CA HIS A 157 8.56 -0.54 9.59
C HIS A 157 9.41 -1.53 8.80
N ALA A 158 9.49 -1.32 7.50
CA ALA A 158 10.33 -2.11 6.62
C ALA A 158 11.81 -1.74 6.71
N SER A 159 12.69 -2.74 6.68
CA SER A 159 14.09 -2.55 6.27
C SER A 159 14.17 -2.22 4.77
N PRO A 160 15.34 -1.86 4.22
CA PRO A 160 15.51 -1.73 2.77
C PRO A 160 15.11 -3.00 1.99
N ALA A 161 15.43 -4.19 2.52
CA ALA A 161 15.02 -5.47 1.93
C ALA A 161 13.49 -5.66 1.99
N GLY A 162 12.86 -5.30 3.11
CA GLY A 162 11.41 -5.34 3.25
C GLY A 162 10.69 -4.38 2.30
N SER A 163 11.21 -3.16 2.13
CA SER A 163 10.66 -2.20 1.16
C SER A 163 10.81 -2.69 -0.28
N LEU A 164 11.93 -3.32 -0.63
CA LEU A 164 12.11 -3.90 -1.96
C LEU A 164 11.13 -5.06 -2.22
N LEU A 165 10.90 -5.91 -1.22
CA LEU A 165 9.88 -6.97 -1.32
C LEU A 165 8.49 -6.38 -1.55
N ALA A 166 8.11 -5.36 -0.76
CA ALA A 166 6.83 -4.66 -0.92
C ALA A 166 6.71 -4.04 -2.32
N ALA A 167 7.75 -3.36 -2.78
CA ALA A 167 7.80 -2.76 -4.12
C ALA A 167 7.62 -3.80 -5.23
N ALA A 168 8.26 -4.97 -5.12
CA ALA A 168 8.14 -6.05 -6.10
C ALA A 168 6.71 -6.61 -6.18
N VAL A 169 6.06 -6.81 -5.03
CA VAL A 169 4.66 -7.28 -4.98
C VAL A 169 3.71 -6.24 -5.57
N ILE A 170 3.90 -4.96 -5.23
CA ILE A 170 3.10 -3.87 -5.76
C ILE A 170 3.30 -3.76 -7.28
N PHE A 171 4.54 -3.74 -7.76
CA PHE A 171 4.82 -3.68 -9.21
C PHE A 171 4.14 -4.82 -9.98
N LYS A 172 4.20 -6.03 -9.45
CA LYS A 172 3.52 -7.20 -10.06
C LYS A 172 1.99 -7.08 -10.08
N THR A 173 1.42 -6.26 -9.19
CA THR A 173 -0.04 -6.04 -9.09
C THR A 173 -0.54 -5.01 -10.10
N LEU A 174 0.27 -4.00 -10.45
CA LEU A 174 -0.06 -2.90 -11.36
C LEU A 174 0.12 -3.27 -12.83
#